data_4f5943171fbeaf9880396e71ed039804
#
_entry.id   4f5943171fbeaf9880396e71ed039804
#
_cell.length_a   1.000
_cell.length_b   1.000
_cell.length_c   1.000
_cell.angle_alpha   90.00
_cell.angle_beta   90.00
_cell.angle_gamma   90.00
#
_symmetry.space_group_name_H-M   'P 1'
#
loop_
_entity.id
_entity.type
_entity.pdbx_description
1 polymer ?
#
loop_
_entity_poly.entity_id
_entity_poly.type
_entity_poly.pdbx_seq_one_letter_code
_entity_poly.pdbx_strand_id
1 'polypeptide(L)'
;MLFRSALVIADRRNPGTQSIDRGIQLEAESFLIKKYGDNVHVNVSVFNRRVLLTGETRTEQLKSEVASSVKAMKNVSDVFNELVAAPLSGLSARTNDAYLTTRIKGAFLADKNVPSNSMKVVTEAGKVYLMGIVTEAEANVAVNIAREVPGVKQVTKVFDLISEADKRRLDGANK
;
A
#
# COMPACT_ATOMS: atom_id res chain seq x y z
N MET A 1 -4.77 -23.26 32.70
CA MET A 1 -4.19 -22.90 31.41
C MET A 1 -4.67 -21.50 31.06
N LEU A 2 -3.81 -20.51 31.19
CA LEU A 2 -4.10 -19.12 30.77
C LEU A 2 -3.90 -19.04 29.26
N PHE A 3 -4.97 -18.98 28.50
CA PHE A 3 -4.94 -18.58 27.11
C PHE A 3 -4.45 -17.14 27.06
N ARG A 4 -3.17 -16.93 26.76
CA ARG A 4 -2.70 -15.63 26.32
C ARG A 4 -3.34 -15.39 24.93
N SER A 5 -4.43 -14.66 24.92
CA SER A 5 -4.96 -14.09 23.69
C SER A 5 -3.83 -13.28 23.06
N ALA A 6 -3.33 -13.72 21.91
CA ALA A 6 -2.44 -12.89 21.11
C ALA A 6 -3.24 -11.60 20.83
N LEU A 7 -2.73 -10.48 21.34
CA LEU A 7 -3.30 -9.17 21.03
C LEU A 7 -3.14 -8.96 19.52
N VAL A 8 -4.20 -9.22 18.77
CA VAL A 8 -4.29 -8.81 17.38
C VAL A 8 -4.38 -7.30 17.40
N ILE A 9 -3.30 -6.61 17.03
CA ILE A 9 -3.31 -5.16 16.88
C ILE A 9 -4.30 -4.84 15.76
N ALA A 10 -5.40 -4.15 16.10
CA ALA A 10 -6.42 -3.74 15.16
C ALA A 10 -5.85 -2.73 14.14
N ASP A 11 -6.52 -2.58 13.00
CA ASP A 11 -6.21 -1.53 12.02
C ASP A 11 -6.30 -0.15 12.70
N ARG A 12 -5.25 0.65 12.60
CA ARG A 12 -5.19 2.00 13.21
C ARG A 12 -6.06 3.03 12.50
N ARG A 13 -6.57 2.72 11.31
CA ARG A 13 -7.60 3.55 10.66
C ARG A 13 -8.94 3.30 11.34
N ASN A 14 -9.72 4.36 11.56
CA ASN A 14 -11.11 4.18 11.99
C ASN A 14 -11.97 3.60 10.83
N PRO A 15 -13.13 2.99 11.13
CA PRO A 15 -14.01 2.40 10.11
C PRO A 15 -14.45 3.40 9.03
N GLY A 16 -14.67 4.65 9.38
CA GLY A 16 -15.02 5.72 8.43
C GLY A 16 -13.91 5.96 7.42
N THR A 17 -12.66 6.01 7.86
CA THR A 17 -11.49 6.15 6.97
C THR A 17 -11.33 4.92 6.05
N GLN A 18 -11.55 3.72 6.56
CA GLN A 18 -11.50 2.51 5.73
C GLN A 18 -12.55 2.55 4.61
N SER A 19 -13.77 3.03 4.91
CA SER A 19 -14.83 3.22 3.90
C SER A 19 -14.46 4.30 2.87
N ILE A 20 -13.87 5.41 3.31
CA ILE A 20 -13.37 6.47 2.43
C ILE A 20 -12.27 5.93 1.49
N ASP A 21 -11.30 5.20 2.03
CA ASP A 21 -10.22 4.58 1.25
C ASP A 21 -10.76 3.66 0.17
N ARG A 22 -11.76 2.84 0.51
CA ARG A 22 -12.43 1.96 -0.45
C ARG A 22 -13.15 2.75 -1.54
N GLY A 23 -13.83 3.82 -1.17
CA GLY A 23 -14.51 4.73 -2.10
C GLY A 23 -13.55 5.38 -3.08
N ILE A 24 -12.44 5.93 -2.60
CA ILE A 24 -11.37 6.51 -3.43
C ILE A 24 -10.85 5.48 -4.43
N GLN A 25 -10.53 4.27 -3.96
CA GLN A 25 -10.00 3.22 -4.83
C GLN A 25 -10.95 2.89 -5.96
N LEU A 26 -12.22 2.61 -5.67
CA LEU A 26 -13.22 2.26 -6.68
C LEU A 26 -13.48 3.39 -7.68
N GLU A 27 -13.56 4.64 -7.19
CA GLU A 27 -13.75 5.81 -8.04
C GLU A 27 -12.56 6.01 -8.99
N ALA A 28 -11.33 5.93 -8.45
CA ALA A 28 -10.12 6.08 -9.24
C ALA A 28 -9.97 4.97 -10.29
N GLU A 29 -10.16 3.70 -9.92
CA GLU A 29 -10.10 2.58 -10.84
C GLU A 29 -11.12 2.74 -11.99
N SER A 30 -12.37 3.06 -11.66
CA SER A 30 -13.42 3.27 -12.66
C SER A 30 -13.12 4.45 -13.60
N PHE A 31 -12.65 5.57 -13.03
CA PHE A 31 -12.28 6.75 -13.79
C PHE A 31 -11.14 6.48 -14.77
N LEU A 32 -10.07 5.82 -14.29
CA LEU A 32 -8.89 5.54 -15.09
C LEU A 32 -9.19 4.60 -16.26
N ILE A 33 -10.00 3.56 -16.04
CA ILE A 33 -10.46 2.65 -17.09
C ILE A 33 -11.27 3.41 -18.15
N LYS A 34 -12.22 4.25 -17.72
CA LYS A 34 -13.09 4.99 -18.65
C LYS A 34 -12.32 6.03 -19.46
N LYS A 35 -11.37 6.72 -18.85
CA LYS A 35 -10.66 7.84 -19.48
C LYS A 35 -9.50 7.39 -20.35
N TYR A 36 -8.73 6.41 -19.90
CA TYR A 36 -7.45 6.04 -20.54
C TYR A 36 -7.47 4.67 -21.21
N GLY A 37 -8.38 3.77 -20.83
CA GLY A 37 -8.53 2.44 -21.44
C GLY A 37 -7.21 1.68 -21.53
N ASP A 38 -6.90 1.13 -22.70
CA ASP A 38 -5.71 0.31 -22.96
C ASP A 38 -4.40 1.10 -23.09
N ASN A 39 -4.41 2.40 -22.83
CA ASN A 39 -3.19 3.21 -22.84
C ASN A 39 -2.42 3.16 -21.51
N VAL A 40 -3.04 2.62 -20.49
CA VAL A 40 -2.46 2.52 -19.14
C VAL A 40 -2.81 1.18 -18.50
N HIS A 41 -1.89 0.68 -17.69
CA HIS A 41 -2.13 -0.38 -16.73
C HIS A 41 -1.80 0.18 -15.35
N VAL A 42 -2.81 0.63 -14.61
CA VAL A 42 -2.64 1.30 -13.33
C VAL A 42 -3.30 0.49 -12.23
N ASN A 43 -2.51 0.14 -11.21
CA ASN A 43 -3.00 -0.38 -9.95
C ASN A 43 -3.13 0.78 -8.97
N VAL A 44 -4.31 0.92 -8.37
CA VAL A 44 -4.60 1.94 -7.36
C VAL A 44 -4.62 1.29 -6.00
N SER A 45 -3.78 1.76 -5.10
CA SER A 45 -3.76 1.33 -3.70
C SER A 45 -3.98 2.53 -2.80
N VAL A 46 -4.91 2.39 -1.86
CA VAL A 46 -5.26 3.48 -0.94
C VAL A 46 -5.11 3.03 0.50
N PHE A 47 -4.49 3.85 1.32
CA PHE A 47 -4.39 3.68 2.76
C PHE A 47 -4.34 5.04 3.44
N ASN A 48 -5.24 5.28 4.37
CA ASN A 48 -5.39 6.55 5.10
C ASN A 48 -5.49 7.76 4.15
N ARG A 49 -6.32 7.65 3.10
CA ARG A 49 -6.57 8.67 2.06
C ARG A 49 -5.34 9.05 1.21
N ARG A 50 -4.23 8.34 1.38
CA ARG A 50 -3.03 8.44 0.54
C ARG A 50 -3.12 7.39 -0.56
N VAL A 51 -2.89 7.80 -1.78
CA VAL A 51 -3.01 6.96 -2.97
C VAL A 51 -1.62 6.63 -3.51
N LEU A 52 -1.37 5.37 -3.73
CA LEU A 52 -0.21 4.87 -4.45
C LEU A 52 -0.67 4.40 -5.83
N LEU A 53 -0.04 4.90 -6.87
CA LEU A 53 -0.23 4.48 -8.26
C LEU A 53 0.99 3.69 -8.71
N THR A 54 0.78 2.43 -9.08
CA THR A 54 1.82 1.55 -9.65
C THR A 54 1.37 0.99 -10.99
N GLY A 55 2.29 0.47 -11.77
CA GLY A 55 2.04 -0.07 -13.10
C GLY A 55 2.67 0.75 -14.20
N GLU A 56 2.11 0.67 -15.41
CA GLU A 56 2.71 1.26 -16.59
C GLU A 56 1.75 2.19 -17.32
N THR A 57 2.33 3.20 -17.97
CA THR A 57 1.68 4.06 -18.94
C THR A 57 2.49 4.06 -20.24
N ARG A 58 1.83 4.29 -21.38
CA ARG A 58 2.54 4.32 -22.67
C ARG A 58 3.49 5.51 -22.82
N THR A 59 3.26 6.61 -22.09
CA THR A 59 4.07 7.83 -22.17
C THR A 59 4.25 8.50 -20.81
N GLU A 60 5.33 9.29 -20.65
CA GLU A 60 5.55 10.13 -19.47
C GLU A 60 4.45 11.18 -19.26
N GLN A 61 3.86 11.67 -20.34
CA GLN A 61 2.73 12.61 -20.26
C GLN A 61 1.52 11.94 -19.59
N LEU A 62 1.15 10.72 -20.01
CA LEU A 62 0.06 9.97 -19.39
C LEU A 62 0.31 9.69 -17.91
N LYS A 63 1.56 9.38 -17.54
CA LYS A 63 1.96 9.20 -16.14
C LYS A 63 1.63 10.44 -15.29
N SER A 64 1.95 11.62 -15.79
CA SER A 64 1.69 12.89 -15.10
C SER A 64 0.19 13.22 -15.06
N GLU A 65 -0.54 12.99 -16.16
CA GLU A 65 -1.97 13.23 -16.25
C GLU A 65 -2.78 12.32 -15.32
N VAL A 66 -2.42 11.04 -15.23
CA VAL A 66 -3.05 10.07 -14.33
C VAL A 66 -2.90 10.53 -12.88
N ALA A 67 -1.68 10.86 -12.46
CA ALA A 67 -1.43 11.32 -11.10
C ALA A 67 -2.20 12.60 -10.76
N SER A 68 -2.20 13.58 -11.65
CA SER A 68 -2.92 14.85 -11.46
C SER A 68 -4.44 14.64 -11.38
N SER A 69 -4.99 13.76 -12.21
CA SER A 69 -6.41 13.43 -12.20
C SER A 69 -6.83 12.78 -10.86
N VAL A 70 -6.03 11.84 -10.36
CA VAL A 70 -6.30 11.19 -9.07
C VAL A 70 -6.12 12.14 -7.90
N LYS A 71 -5.11 13.03 -7.94
CA LYS A 71 -4.88 14.04 -6.89
C LYS A 71 -6.06 15.00 -6.73
N ALA A 72 -6.78 15.30 -7.81
CA ALA A 72 -7.95 16.18 -7.80
C ALA A 72 -9.23 15.51 -7.27
N MET A 73 -9.22 14.21 -7.02
CA MET A 73 -10.39 13.49 -6.52
C MET A 73 -10.71 13.86 -5.08
N LYS A 74 -12.00 13.83 -4.75
CA LYS A 74 -12.48 14.10 -3.39
C LYS A 74 -11.85 13.14 -2.38
N ASN A 75 -11.51 13.64 -1.21
CA ASN A 75 -10.93 12.92 -0.08
C ASN A 75 -9.49 12.41 -0.27
N VAL A 76 -8.88 12.55 -1.44
CA VAL A 76 -7.47 12.22 -1.63
C VAL A 76 -6.60 13.26 -0.90
N SER A 77 -5.78 12.79 0.03
CA SER A 77 -4.84 13.66 0.76
C SER A 77 -3.50 13.78 0.03
N ASP A 78 -3.00 12.67 -0.51
CA ASP A 78 -1.73 12.66 -1.24
C ASP A 78 -1.69 11.57 -2.31
N VAL A 79 -0.81 11.72 -3.31
CA VAL A 79 -0.60 10.75 -4.38
C VAL A 79 0.88 10.46 -4.55
N PHE A 80 1.24 9.18 -4.44
CA PHE A 80 2.57 8.65 -4.73
C PHE A 80 2.54 8.05 -6.12
N ASN A 81 3.19 8.73 -7.07
CA ASN A 81 3.19 8.34 -8.47
C ASN A 81 4.43 7.49 -8.79
N GLU A 82 4.27 6.19 -8.68
CA GLU A 82 5.29 5.19 -8.99
C GLU A 82 5.05 4.49 -10.34
N LEU A 83 4.23 5.10 -11.20
CA LEU A 83 4.01 4.65 -12.57
C LEU A 83 5.30 4.74 -13.39
N VAL A 84 5.45 3.81 -14.33
CA VAL A 84 6.58 3.78 -15.25
C VAL A 84 6.07 3.94 -16.68
N ALA A 85 6.71 4.81 -17.47
CA ALA A 85 6.45 4.88 -18.90
C ALA A 85 7.19 3.72 -19.59
N ALA A 86 6.46 2.65 -19.90
CA ALA A 86 6.98 1.41 -20.45
C ALA A 86 5.88 0.62 -21.17
N PRO A 87 6.24 -0.39 -21.99
CA PRO A 87 5.27 -1.34 -22.51
C PRO A 87 4.51 -2.02 -21.35
N LEU A 88 3.21 -2.26 -21.54
CA LEU A 88 2.36 -2.83 -20.50
C LEU A 88 2.81 -4.25 -20.14
N SER A 89 2.92 -4.55 -18.86
CA SER A 89 3.43 -5.81 -18.33
C SER A 89 2.50 -7.00 -18.62
N GLY A 90 3.11 -8.19 -18.80
CA GLY A 90 2.40 -9.43 -19.02
C GLY A 90 1.93 -10.12 -17.74
N LEU A 91 1.12 -11.17 -17.89
CA LEU A 91 0.54 -11.96 -16.79
C LEU A 91 1.58 -12.60 -15.88
N SER A 92 2.71 -13.07 -16.42
CA SER A 92 3.77 -13.74 -15.64
C SER A 92 4.41 -12.82 -14.59
N ALA A 93 4.62 -11.55 -14.92
CA ALA A 93 5.14 -10.56 -13.97
C ALA A 93 4.15 -10.34 -12.82
N ARG A 94 2.87 -10.23 -13.12
CA ARG A 94 1.80 -10.06 -12.12
C ARG A 94 1.69 -11.25 -11.17
N THR A 95 1.86 -12.46 -11.67
CA THR A 95 1.85 -13.69 -10.86
C THR A 95 3.01 -13.71 -9.87
N ASN A 96 4.20 -13.33 -10.32
CA ASN A 96 5.36 -13.21 -9.43
C ASN A 96 5.16 -12.15 -8.34
N ASP A 97 4.59 -11.00 -8.68
CA ASP A 97 4.29 -9.93 -7.72
C ASP A 97 3.27 -10.39 -6.66
N ALA A 98 2.23 -11.12 -7.06
CA ALA A 98 1.27 -11.71 -6.14
C ALA A 98 1.93 -12.72 -5.18
N TYR A 99 2.85 -13.54 -5.68
CA TYR A 99 3.63 -14.48 -4.86
C TYR A 99 4.48 -13.72 -3.83
N LEU A 100 5.23 -12.69 -4.24
CA LEU A 100 6.05 -11.89 -3.35
C LEU A 100 5.21 -11.20 -2.26
N THR A 101 4.08 -10.61 -2.65
CA THR A 101 3.13 -9.99 -1.71
C THR A 101 2.68 -10.99 -0.64
N THR A 102 2.32 -12.21 -1.03
CA THR A 102 1.87 -13.26 -0.10
C THR A 102 3.00 -13.65 0.87
N ARG A 103 4.23 -13.79 0.38
CA ARG A 103 5.39 -14.11 1.20
C ARG A 103 5.68 -13.03 2.24
N ILE A 104 5.66 -11.76 1.83
CA ILE A 104 5.89 -10.63 2.73
C ILE A 104 4.79 -10.55 3.79
N LYS A 105 3.53 -10.65 3.39
CA LYS A 105 2.40 -10.65 4.35
C LYS A 105 2.51 -11.78 5.36
N GLY A 106 2.89 -12.99 4.93
CA GLY A 106 3.13 -14.11 5.84
C GLY A 106 4.24 -13.84 6.84
N ALA A 107 5.36 -13.24 6.39
CA ALA A 107 6.46 -12.86 7.27
C ALA A 107 6.05 -11.75 8.27
N PHE A 108 5.25 -10.78 7.84
CA PHE A 108 4.72 -9.73 8.72
C PHE A 108 3.81 -10.29 9.81
N LEU A 109 2.94 -11.25 9.48
CA LEU A 109 2.08 -11.90 10.46
C LEU A 109 2.86 -12.72 11.49
N ALA A 110 4.02 -13.24 11.12
CA ALA A 110 4.87 -14.02 12.00
C ALA A 110 5.69 -13.17 12.99
N ASP A 111 5.86 -11.86 12.72
CA ASP A 111 6.64 -10.96 13.57
C ASP A 111 5.73 -10.05 14.41
N LYS A 112 5.82 -10.18 15.73
CA LYS A 112 5.01 -9.41 16.69
C LYS A 112 5.31 -7.90 16.72
N ASN A 113 6.46 -7.48 16.16
CA ASN A 113 6.86 -6.07 16.11
C ASN A 113 6.32 -5.36 14.86
N VAL A 114 5.67 -6.09 13.95
CA VAL A 114 5.05 -5.55 12.75
C VAL A 114 3.54 -5.45 12.96
N PRO A 115 2.95 -4.24 12.91
CA PRO A 115 1.51 -4.06 13.03
C PRO A 115 0.83 -4.39 11.68
N SER A 116 0.83 -5.67 11.29
CA SER A 116 0.41 -6.14 9.98
C SER A 116 -0.99 -5.68 9.57
N ASN A 117 -1.92 -5.53 10.52
CA ASN A 117 -3.28 -5.03 10.27
C ASN A 117 -3.35 -3.52 9.99
N SER A 118 -2.29 -2.78 10.32
CA SER A 118 -2.16 -1.34 10.07
C SER A 118 -1.25 -1.04 8.88
N MET A 119 -0.97 -2.05 8.07
CA MET A 119 -0.08 -1.95 6.91
C MET A 119 -0.71 -2.55 5.66
N LYS A 120 -0.28 -2.05 4.51
CA LYS A 120 -0.62 -2.58 3.19
C LYS A 120 0.68 -2.82 2.40
N VAL A 121 0.79 -3.99 1.82
CA VAL A 121 1.91 -4.39 0.96
C VAL A 121 1.44 -4.36 -0.49
N VAL A 122 2.15 -3.64 -1.32
CA VAL A 122 1.93 -3.57 -2.77
C VAL A 122 3.22 -3.98 -3.47
N THR A 123 3.13 -4.88 -4.43
CA THR A 123 4.29 -5.31 -5.23
C THR A 123 4.01 -5.07 -6.71
N GLU A 124 4.95 -4.44 -7.39
CA GLU A 124 4.91 -4.17 -8.83
C GLU A 124 6.29 -4.38 -9.45
N ALA A 125 6.40 -5.27 -10.42
CA ALA A 125 7.65 -5.61 -11.11
C ALA A 125 8.80 -5.99 -10.14
N GLY A 126 8.48 -6.64 -9.01
CA GLY A 126 9.42 -7.01 -7.95
C GLY A 126 9.82 -5.87 -7.00
N LYS A 127 9.30 -4.67 -7.20
CA LYS A 127 9.42 -3.55 -6.27
C LYS A 127 8.28 -3.59 -5.25
N VAL A 128 8.61 -3.45 -3.99
CA VAL A 128 7.67 -3.51 -2.88
C VAL A 128 7.44 -2.10 -2.31
N TYR A 129 6.20 -1.75 -2.13
CA TYR A 129 5.76 -0.50 -1.52
C TYR A 129 5.01 -0.83 -0.24
N LEU A 130 5.42 -0.23 0.86
CA LEU A 130 4.82 -0.44 2.17
C LEU A 130 4.06 0.82 2.59
N MET A 131 2.74 0.71 2.67
CA MET A 131 1.85 1.75 3.19
C MET A 131 1.42 1.37 4.61
N GLY A 132 1.06 2.34 5.43
CA GLY A 132 0.56 2.05 6.77
C GLY A 132 0.71 3.24 7.71
N ILE A 133 0.08 3.13 8.88
CA ILE A 133 0.23 4.06 10.01
C ILE A 133 1.12 3.37 11.04
N VAL A 134 2.39 3.76 11.11
CA VAL A 134 3.41 3.05 11.89
C VAL A 134 4.40 4.01 12.55
N THR A 135 5.07 3.56 13.60
CA THR A 135 6.22 4.27 14.15
C THR A 135 7.47 4.03 13.30
N GLU A 136 8.50 4.84 13.48
CA GLU A 136 9.80 4.65 12.81
C GLU A 136 10.39 3.26 13.08
N ALA A 137 10.30 2.79 14.34
CA ALA A 137 10.79 1.47 14.72
C ALA A 137 10.04 0.34 13.99
N GLU A 138 8.71 0.39 13.94
CA GLU A 138 7.88 -0.57 13.21
C GLU A 138 8.17 -0.53 11.71
N ALA A 139 8.34 0.66 11.13
CA ALA A 139 8.68 0.84 9.72
C ALA A 139 10.02 0.16 9.38
N ASN A 140 11.04 0.33 10.22
CA ASN A 140 12.36 -0.25 9.99
C ASN A 140 12.33 -1.78 10.06
N VAL A 141 11.61 -2.37 11.02
CA VAL A 141 11.42 -3.84 11.10
C VAL A 141 10.73 -4.36 9.85
N ALA A 142 9.64 -3.74 9.43
CA ALA A 142 8.89 -4.15 8.24
C ALA A 142 9.73 -4.07 6.95
N VAL A 143 10.52 -3.00 6.79
CA VAL A 143 11.42 -2.85 5.62
C VAL A 143 12.48 -3.93 5.59
N ASN A 144 13.08 -4.25 6.73
CA ASN A 144 14.12 -5.29 6.82
C ASN A 144 13.53 -6.67 6.45
N ILE A 145 12.38 -7.03 7.01
CA ILE A 145 11.69 -8.28 6.69
C ILE A 145 11.37 -8.36 5.19
N ALA A 146 10.82 -7.30 4.61
CA ALA A 146 10.47 -7.28 3.19
C ALA A 146 11.69 -7.44 2.28
N ARG A 147 12.83 -6.83 2.63
CA ARG A 147 14.09 -6.93 1.89
C ARG A 147 14.68 -8.33 1.88
N GLU A 148 14.44 -9.12 2.92
CA GLU A 148 14.97 -10.48 3.05
C GLU A 148 14.18 -11.51 2.23
N VAL A 149 13.01 -11.15 1.71
CA VAL A 149 12.20 -12.06 0.88
C VAL A 149 12.87 -12.22 -0.50
N PRO A 150 13.26 -13.46 -0.89
CA PRO A 150 13.91 -13.70 -2.18
C PRO A 150 13.03 -13.26 -3.35
N GLY A 151 13.62 -12.51 -4.29
CA GLY A 151 12.93 -11.95 -5.45
C GLY A 151 12.52 -10.50 -5.30
N VAL A 152 12.55 -9.93 -4.09
CA VAL A 152 12.33 -8.50 -3.87
C VAL A 152 13.53 -7.71 -4.38
N LYS A 153 13.27 -6.77 -5.29
CA LYS A 153 14.31 -5.93 -5.91
C LYS A 153 14.53 -4.62 -5.16
N GLN A 154 13.45 -4.06 -4.61
CA GLN A 154 13.47 -2.77 -3.92
C GLN A 154 12.32 -2.70 -2.93
N VAL A 155 12.52 -1.99 -1.81
CA VAL A 155 11.45 -1.67 -0.86
C VAL A 155 11.37 -0.16 -0.69
N THR A 156 10.18 0.39 -0.92
CA THR A 156 9.87 1.83 -0.80
C THR A 156 8.90 2.06 0.35
N LYS A 157 9.24 2.98 1.24
CA LYS A 157 8.38 3.40 2.35
C LYS A 157 7.36 4.43 1.87
N VAL A 158 6.08 4.15 2.06
CA VAL A 158 4.95 5.06 1.82
C VAL A 158 4.11 5.18 3.09
N PHE A 159 4.78 5.23 4.24
CA PHE A 159 4.15 5.24 5.54
C PHE A 159 3.68 6.62 5.99
N ASP A 160 2.61 6.65 6.79
CA ASP A 160 2.33 7.71 7.73
C ASP A 160 3.06 7.41 9.03
N LEU A 161 4.12 8.14 9.31
CA LEU A 161 4.90 7.96 10.55
C LEU A 161 4.20 8.65 11.72
N ILE A 162 4.03 7.90 12.80
CA ILE A 162 3.43 8.38 14.05
C ILE A 162 4.43 8.27 15.21
N SER A 163 4.16 9.06 16.26
CA SER A 163 4.90 8.97 17.51
C SER A 163 4.51 7.73 18.32
N GLU A 164 5.37 7.33 19.26
CA GLU A 164 5.04 6.26 20.22
C GLU A 164 3.83 6.63 21.10
N ALA A 165 3.62 7.92 21.37
CA ALA A 165 2.44 8.38 22.10
C ALA A 165 1.16 8.19 21.29
N ASP A 166 1.17 8.54 19.99
CA ASP A 166 0.04 8.32 19.08
C ASP A 166 -0.23 6.83 18.88
N LYS A 167 0.81 6.01 18.75
CA LYS A 167 0.68 4.55 18.70
C LYS A 167 -0.11 4.03 19.90
N ARG A 168 0.28 4.40 21.14
CA ARG A 168 -0.44 3.97 22.34
C ARG A 168 -1.88 4.42 22.34
N ARG A 169 -2.18 5.65 21.89
CA ARG A 169 -3.52 6.19 21.80
C ARG A 169 -4.37 5.40 20.78
N LEU A 170 -3.84 5.14 19.59
CA LEU A 170 -4.56 4.45 18.52
C LEU A 170 -4.77 2.96 18.84
N ASP A 171 -3.76 2.29 19.36
CA ASP A 171 -3.85 0.89 19.75
C ASP A 171 -4.77 0.68 20.97
N GLY A 172 -4.90 1.70 21.83
CA GLY A 172 -5.83 1.71 22.98
C GLY A 172 -7.29 1.99 22.62
N ALA A 173 -7.55 2.80 21.60
CA ALA A 173 -8.89 3.14 21.14
C ALA A 173 -9.62 2.00 20.41
N ASN A 174 -8.87 0.98 19.97
CA ASN A 174 -9.38 -0.17 19.23
C ASN A 174 -9.52 -1.45 20.09
N LYS A 175 -9.60 -1.30 21.42
CA LYS A 175 -9.81 -2.41 22.37
C LYS A 175 -11.27 -2.56 22.74
#